data_c0d532b9c46a05a48a2b39c68093edfe
#
_entry.id   c0d532b9c46a05a48a2b39c68093edfe
#
_cell.length_a   1.000
_cell.length_b   1.000
_cell.length_c   1.000
_cell.angle_alpha   90.00
_cell.angle_beta   90.00
_cell.angle_gamma   90.00
#
_symmetry.space_group_name_H-M   'P 1'
#
loop_
_entity.id
_entity.type
_entity.pdbx_description
1 polymer ?
#
loop_
_entity_poly.entity_id
_entity_poly.type
_entity_poly.pdbx_seq_one_letter_code
_entity_poly.pdbx_strand_id
1 'polypeptide(L)'
;MFDIKKYQGIFPAFYACYEDDGSVSPARTRALAKYLLDKGVKGLYVGGSSGECIYQGVEERKTILENVMAEVGGKMTIIAHVACNNTADSQELARHAESLGVDAIASIPPIYFHLPPYGIAQYWNDISAAAPNTDFIIYNIPQLAGVALSIPLLQEMKKNPRVIGVKNSSMPTQDIQMWKDEGGPDFVVMNGPDEQFISGLAMGATGGIGGTYAVMPELFQKVYNLYQAGEMKLAAEIQNEICRIIYKMCSARGNLYAVMKAILKKHGMDIGSVRKPLPALVDSDLAVVDEASAMIDAAIAKYC
;
A
#
# COMPACT_ATOMS: atom_id res chain seq x y z
N MET A 1 3.57 9.14 22.51
CA MET A 1 4.64 8.44 21.76
C MET A 1 3.94 7.36 20.97
N PHE A 2 4.10 7.29 19.64
CA PHE A 2 3.50 6.24 18.83
C PHE A 2 4.17 4.88 19.10
N ASP A 3 3.43 3.79 18.85
CA ASP A 3 3.97 2.44 19.01
C ASP A 3 4.42 1.91 17.63
N ILE A 4 5.73 1.84 17.40
CA ILE A 4 6.31 1.32 16.15
C ILE A 4 5.83 -0.11 15.83
N LYS A 5 5.49 -0.91 16.85
CA LYS A 5 5.01 -2.29 16.67
C LYS A 5 3.69 -2.37 15.90
N LYS A 6 2.91 -1.30 15.89
CA LYS A 6 1.71 -1.20 15.04
C LYS A 6 2.06 -1.28 13.55
N TYR A 7 3.26 -0.83 13.17
CA TYR A 7 3.72 -0.69 11.79
C TYR A 7 4.75 -1.78 11.39
N GLN A 8 4.86 -2.87 12.15
CA GLN A 8 5.74 -4.00 11.85
C GLN A 8 4.96 -5.14 11.22
N GLY A 9 5.33 -5.56 10.00
CA GLY A 9 4.65 -6.64 9.28
C GLY A 9 4.25 -6.27 7.86
N ILE A 10 3.25 -6.97 7.32
CA ILE A 10 2.77 -6.75 5.96
C ILE A 10 1.43 -6.03 5.93
N PHE A 11 1.31 -5.08 4.99
CA PHE A 11 0.12 -4.25 4.79
C PHE A 11 -0.27 -4.33 3.31
N PRO A 12 -1.29 -5.09 2.93
CA PRO A 12 -1.83 -5.00 1.58
C PRO A 12 -2.23 -3.57 1.23
N ALA A 13 -1.78 -3.08 0.07
CA ALA A 13 -2.32 -1.86 -0.51
C ALA A 13 -3.73 -2.18 -1.04
N PHE A 14 -4.74 -1.74 -0.30
CA PHE A 14 -6.13 -2.12 -0.45
C PHE A 14 -6.67 -1.73 -1.81
N TYR A 15 -7.31 -2.69 -2.52
CA TYR A 15 -7.84 -2.47 -3.85
C TYR A 15 -9.16 -1.71 -3.82
N ALA A 16 -9.39 -0.87 -4.82
CA ALA A 16 -10.71 -0.32 -5.07
C ALA A 16 -11.69 -1.44 -5.42
N CYS A 17 -12.85 -1.42 -4.79
CA CYS A 17 -13.90 -2.40 -5.03
C CYS A 17 -15.07 -1.71 -5.73
N TYR A 18 -15.44 -2.22 -6.90
CA TYR A 18 -16.47 -1.61 -7.74
C TYR A 18 -17.61 -2.58 -8.03
N GLU A 19 -18.79 -2.02 -8.22
CA GLU A 19 -19.92 -2.70 -8.86
C GLU A 19 -19.67 -2.84 -10.38
N ASP A 20 -20.53 -3.56 -11.05
CA ASP A 20 -20.38 -3.84 -12.49
C ASP A 20 -20.57 -2.58 -13.35
N ASP A 21 -21.26 -1.55 -12.83
CA ASP A 21 -21.42 -0.24 -13.46
C ASP A 21 -20.23 0.71 -13.20
N GLY A 22 -19.23 0.27 -12.39
CA GLY A 22 -18.04 1.03 -12.03
C GLY A 22 -18.23 1.96 -10.83
N SER A 23 -19.38 1.98 -10.18
CA SER A 23 -19.56 2.68 -8.90
C SER A 23 -18.81 1.98 -7.77
N VAL A 24 -18.44 2.71 -6.71
CA VAL A 24 -17.82 2.12 -5.52
C VAL A 24 -18.79 1.17 -4.85
N SER A 25 -18.34 -0.04 -4.52
CA SER A 25 -19.13 -1.05 -3.84
C SER A 25 -18.82 -1.12 -2.34
N PRO A 26 -19.68 -0.61 -1.46
CA PRO A 26 -19.53 -0.77 -0.02
C PRO A 26 -19.48 -2.23 0.43
N ALA A 27 -20.32 -3.09 -0.16
CA ALA A 27 -20.39 -4.50 0.20
C ALA A 27 -19.09 -5.26 -0.15
N ARG A 28 -18.58 -5.08 -1.37
CA ARG A 28 -17.33 -5.69 -1.83
C ARG A 28 -16.13 -5.11 -1.05
N THR A 29 -16.16 -3.83 -0.68
CA THR A 29 -15.13 -3.20 0.17
C THR A 29 -15.07 -3.87 1.54
N ARG A 30 -16.19 -4.05 2.22
CA ARG A 30 -16.24 -4.76 3.51
C ARG A 30 -15.80 -6.22 3.39
N ALA A 31 -16.24 -6.92 2.33
CA ALA A 31 -15.86 -8.30 2.08
C ALA A 31 -14.34 -8.46 1.92
N LEU A 32 -13.69 -7.60 1.15
CA LEU A 32 -12.23 -7.61 0.98
C LEU A 32 -11.52 -7.27 2.31
N ALA A 33 -12.00 -6.28 3.05
CA ALA A 33 -11.41 -5.91 4.34
C ALA A 33 -11.48 -7.08 5.33
N LYS A 34 -12.64 -7.73 5.43
CA LYS A 34 -12.80 -8.94 6.26
C LYS A 34 -11.90 -10.08 5.80
N TYR A 35 -11.84 -10.35 4.50
CA TYR A 35 -10.97 -11.38 3.94
C TYR A 35 -9.51 -11.17 4.37
N LEU A 36 -9.00 -9.95 4.27
CA LEU A 36 -7.62 -9.64 4.66
C LEU A 36 -7.40 -9.71 6.18
N LEU A 37 -8.41 -9.34 6.98
CA LEU A 37 -8.38 -9.56 8.43
C LEU A 37 -8.29 -11.07 8.75
N ASP A 38 -9.10 -11.90 8.10
CA ASP A 38 -9.12 -13.36 8.31
C ASP A 38 -7.79 -14.01 7.84
N LYS A 39 -7.09 -13.41 6.87
CA LYS A 39 -5.73 -13.79 6.46
C LYS A 39 -4.65 -13.39 7.47
N GLY A 40 -4.99 -12.63 8.50
CA GLY A 40 -4.08 -12.27 9.59
C GLY A 40 -3.01 -11.26 9.21
N VAL A 41 -3.22 -10.43 8.17
CA VAL A 41 -2.28 -9.36 7.82
C VAL A 41 -2.24 -8.29 8.93
N LYS A 42 -1.12 -7.59 9.06
CA LYS A 42 -0.90 -6.62 10.14
C LYS A 42 -1.82 -5.41 10.07
N GLY A 43 -2.13 -4.97 8.86
CA GLY A 43 -2.95 -3.78 8.62
C GLY A 43 -3.24 -3.58 7.15
N LEU A 44 -3.87 -2.45 6.81
CA LEU A 44 -4.22 -2.09 5.44
C LEU A 44 -3.72 -0.68 5.12
N TYR A 45 -3.29 -0.49 3.86
CA TYR A 45 -3.00 0.83 3.29
C TYR A 45 -4.12 1.19 2.31
N VAL A 46 -5.03 2.07 2.71
CA VAL A 46 -6.28 2.36 2.00
C VAL A 46 -6.17 3.63 1.15
N GLY A 47 -6.71 3.60 -0.07
CA GLY A 47 -6.81 4.78 -0.93
C GLY A 47 -5.50 5.19 -1.61
N GLY A 48 -4.52 4.27 -1.73
CA GLY A 48 -3.30 4.50 -2.50
C GLY A 48 -3.43 4.16 -3.98
N SER A 49 -2.29 3.92 -4.67
CA SER A 49 -2.25 3.60 -6.10
C SER A 49 -3.04 2.34 -6.43
N SER A 50 -2.90 1.27 -5.62
CA SER A 50 -3.68 0.03 -5.79
C SER A 50 -5.17 0.21 -5.50
N GLY A 51 -5.52 1.25 -4.74
CA GLY A 51 -6.90 1.69 -4.52
C GLY A 51 -7.41 2.62 -5.61
N GLU A 52 -6.67 2.81 -6.71
CA GLU A 52 -7.07 3.62 -7.87
C GLU A 52 -7.47 5.07 -7.52
N CYS A 53 -6.87 5.63 -6.45
CA CYS A 53 -7.30 6.90 -5.85
C CYS A 53 -7.31 8.09 -6.81
N ILE A 54 -6.45 8.07 -7.85
CA ILE A 54 -6.37 9.13 -8.86
C ILE A 54 -7.64 9.21 -9.74
N TYR A 55 -8.43 8.14 -9.78
CA TYR A 55 -9.66 8.04 -10.57
C TYR A 55 -10.92 8.13 -9.72
N GLN A 56 -10.79 8.53 -8.45
CA GLN A 56 -11.90 8.63 -7.49
C GLN A 56 -12.06 10.06 -6.97
N GLY A 57 -13.30 10.48 -6.83
CA GLY A 57 -13.63 11.72 -6.13
C GLY A 57 -13.48 11.61 -4.62
N VAL A 58 -13.52 12.75 -3.92
CA VAL A 58 -13.38 12.83 -2.45
C VAL A 58 -14.45 11.96 -1.76
N GLU A 59 -15.71 12.05 -2.17
CA GLU A 59 -16.80 11.29 -1.56
C GLU A 59 -16.67 9.77 -1.76
N GLU A 60 -16.19 9.32 -2.92
CA GLU A 60 -15.92 7.90 -3.16
C GLU A 60 -14.82 7.38 -2.23
N ARG A 61 -13.75 8.17 -2.04
CA ARG A 61 -12.63 7.82 -1.15
C ARG A 61 -13.08 7.78 0.30
N LYS A 62 -13.95 8.69 0.74
CA LYS A 62 -14.58 8.66 2.06
C LYS A 62 -15.41 7.40 2.23
N THR A 63 -16.28 7.09 1.27
CA THR A 63 -17.12 5.87 1.29
C THR A 63 -16.28 4.60 1.43
N ILE A 64 -15.16 4.49 0.69
CA ILE A 64 -14.25 3.34 0.80
C ILE A 64 -13.68 3.25 2.23
N LEU A 65 -13.13 4.34 2.75
CA LEU A 65 -12.51 4.33 4.08
C LEU A 65 -13.53 4.05 5.19
N GLU A 66 -14.72 4.61 5.12
CA GLU A 66 -15.82 4.33 6.06
C GLU A 66 -16.16 2.84 6.12
N ASN A 67 -16.25 2.19 4.96
CA ASN A 67 -16.59 0.77 4.89
C ASN A 67 -15.44 -0.13 5.35
N VAL A 68 -14.19 0.24 5.10
CA VAL A 68 -13.02 -0.45 5.67
C VAL A 68 -13.03 -0.30 7.20
N MET A 69 -13.20 0.92 7.71
CA MET A 69 -13.20 1.18 9.16
C MET A 69 -14.38 0.52 9.88
N ALA A 70 -15.57 0.49 9.25
CA ALA A 70 -16.73 -0.20 9.80
C ALA A 70 -16.51 -1.70 9.97
N GLU A 71 -15.70 -2.34 9.10
CA GLU A 71 -15.45 -3.77 9.13
C GLU A 71 -14.26 -4.13 10.04
N VAL A 72 -13.15 -3.39 9.92
CA VAL A 72 -11.86 -3.79 10.53
C VAL A 72 -11.25 -2.73 11.44
N GLY A 73 -11.88 -1.59 11.63
CA GLY A 73 -11.42 -0.52 12.52
C GLY A 73 -11.20 -1.04 13.95
N GLY A 74 -10.06 -0.70 14.55
CA GLY A 74 -9.65 -1.18 15.87
C GLY A 74 -9.22 -2.64 15.96
N LYS A 75 -9.37 -3.43 14.88
CA LYS A 75 -8.94 -4.85 14.81
C LYS A 75 -7.58 -5.02 14.15
N MET A 76 -7.17 -4.06 13.34
CA MET A 76 -5.89 -4.02 12.64
C MET A 76 -5.46 -2.58 12.39
N THR A 77 -4.18 -2.36 12.06
CA THR A 77 -3.65 -1.02 11.77
C THR A 77 -4.15 -0.52 10.42
N ILE A 78 -4.71 0.69 10.38
CA ILE A 78 -5.20 1.31 9.15
C ILE A 78 -4.41 2.57 8.84
N ILE A 79 -3.80 2.60 7.65
CA ILE A 79 -3.09 3.76 7.10
C ILE A 79 -3.91 4.28 5.92
N ALA A 80 -4.44 5.49 6.03
CA ALA A 80 -5.25 6.12 4.98
C ALA A 80 -4.40 7.06 4.12
N HIS A 81 -4.29 6.79 2.82
CA HIS A 81 -3.71 7.73 1.88
C HIS A 81 -4.72 8.82 1.54
N VAL A 82 -4.34 10.08 1.77
CA VAL A 82 -5.24 11.23 1.69
C VAL A 82 -4.84 12.27 0.63
N ALA A 83 -3.76 12.00 -0.14
CA ALA A 83 -3.29 12.96 -1.15
C ALA A 83 -4.29 13.17 -2.29
N CYS A 84 -4.48 14.43 -2.63
CA CYS A 84 -5.10 14.95 -3.86
C CYS A 84 -4.14 15.97 -4.50
N ASN A 85 -4.39 16.38 -5.74
CA ASN A 85 -3.57 17.41 -6.38
C ASN A 85 -3.82 18.83 -5.82
N ASN A 86 -4.87 19.02 -5.04
CA ASN A 86 -5.11 20.26 -4.32
C ASN A 86 -5.07 20.02 -2.81
N THR A 87 -4.65 21.04 -2.07
CA THR A 87 -4.49 20.97 -0.62
C THR A 87 -5.84 20.85 0.11
N ALA A 88 -6.88 21.51 -0.38
CA ALA A 88 -8.19 21.55 0.28
C ALA A 88 -8.84 20.16 0.35
N ASP A 89 -8.87 19.42 -0.76
CA ASP A 89 -9.40 18.06 -0.81
C ASP A 89 -8.56 17.09 0.05
N SER A 90 -7.23 17.27 0.03
CA SER A 90 -6.33 16.46 0.86
C SER A 90 -6.56 16.69 2.35
N GLN A 91 -6.77 17.94 2.77
CA GLN A 91 -7.13 18.29 4.15
C GLN A 91 -8.51 17.77 4.54
N GLU A 92 -9.46 17.78 3.61
CA GLU A 92 -10.80 17.23 3.84
C GLU A 92 -10.74 15.72 4.10
N LEU A 93 -9.99 14.98 3.27
CA LEU A 93 -9.76 13.55 3.47
C LEU A 93 -8.98 13.26 4.76
N ALA A 94 -8.01 14.10 5.14
CA ALA A 94 -7.26 13.95 6.37
C ALA A 94 -8.16 14.12 7.61
N ARG A 95 -9.00 15.18 7.66
CA ARG A 95 -9.99 15.36 8.74
C ARG A 95 -10.97 14.19 8.83
N HIS A 96 -11.45 13.72 7.69
CA HIS A 96 -12.34 12.57 7.64
C HIS A 96 -11.66 11.30 8.17
N ALA A 97 -10.43 11.02 7.75
CA ALA A 97 -9.67 9.87 8.23
C ALA A 97 -9.43 9.92 9.74
N GLU A 98 -9.05 11.09 10.28
CA GLU A 98 -8.92 11.29 11.73
C GLU A 98 -10.24 11.05 12.46
N SER A 99 -11.36 11.55 11.93
CA SER A 99 -12.68 11.37 12.55
C SER A 99 -13.12 9.91 12.65
N LEU A 100 -12.62 9.05 11.75
CA LEU A 100 -12.85 7.61 11.76
C LEU A 100 -11.88 6.86 12.69
N GLY A 101 -10.83 7.50 13.19
CA GLY A 101 -9.87 6.90 14.10
C GLY A 101 -8.84 5.99 13.40
N VAL A 102 -8.39 6.34 12.19
CA VAL A 102 -7.27 5.62 11.54
C VAL A 102 -5.98 5.78 12.35
N ASP A 103 -5.06 4.81 12.23
CA ASP A 103 -3.77 4.87 12.95
C ASP A 103 -2.80 5.88 12.35
N ALA A 104 -2.80 6.03 11.02
CA ALA A 104 -2.00 7.03 10.33
C ALA A 104 -2.67 7.50 9.04
N ILE A 105 -2.29 8.70 8.62
CA ILE A 105 -2.52 9.18 7.25
C ILE A 105 -1.23 9.17 6.46
N ALA A 106 -1.33 9.07 5.13
CA ALA A 106 -0.16 9.10 4.24
C ALA A 106 -0.43 9.97 3.01
N SER A 107 0.63 10.55 2.44
CA SER A 107 0.51 11.41 1.27
C SER A 107 1.71 11.29 0.34
N ILE A 108 1.46 11.11 -0.97
CA ILE A 108 2.42 11.46 -2.02
C ILE A 108 2.51 12.99 -2.14
N PRO A 109 3.58 13.54 -2.75
CA PRO A 109 3.54 14.94 -3.19
C PRO A 109 2.49 15.14 -4.29
N PRO A 110 2.06 16.39 -4.57
CA PRO A 110 1.21 16.66 -5.73
C PRO A 110 1.90 16.19 -7.02
N ILE A 111 1.13 15.58 -7.92
CA ILE A 111 1.61 15.06 -9.20
C ILE A 111 1.39 16.09 -10.31
N TYR A 112 2.02 15.87 -11.49
CA TYR A 112 1.99 16.69 -12.70
C TYR A 112 2.95 17.89 -12.65
N PHE A 113 2.83 18.81 -11.69
CA PHE A 113 3.83 19.86 -11.48
C PHE A 113 4.87 19.40 -10.47
N HIS A 114 6.14 19.45 -10.85
CA HIS A 114 7.26 19.13 -9.96
C HIS A 114 7.51 20.32 -9.03
N LEU A 115 6.89 20.29 -7.86
CA LEU A 115 7.03 21.34 -6.87
C LEU A 115 8.42 21.34 -6.24
N PRO A 116 8.95 22.51 -5.84
CA PRO A 116 10.19 22.58 -5.07
C PRO A 116 10.00 21.99 -3.68
N PRO A 117 11.09 21.51 -3.03
CA PRO A 117 11.01 20.85 -1.71
C PRO A 117 10.23 21.62 -0.66
N TYR A 118 10.38 22.96 -0.59
CA TYR A 118 9.63 23.77 0.37
C TYR A 118 8.12 23.75 0.12
N GLY A 119 7.70 23.72 -1.14
CA GLY A 119 6.27 23.62 -1.50
C GLY A 119 5.69 22.25 -1.17
N ILE A 120 6.48 21.18 -1.32
CA ILE A 120 6.09 19.82 -0.91
C ILE A 120 5.98 19.74 0.62
N ALA A 121 6.96 20.28 1.35
CA ALA A 121 6.94 20.33 2.81
C ALA A 121 5.71 21.09 3.32
N GLN A 122 5.38 22.24 2.71
CA GLN A 122 4.20 23.01 3.07
C GLN A 122 2.91 22.19 2.84
N TYR A 123 2.78 21.57 1.66
CA TYR A 123 1.61 20.73 1.34
C TYR A 123 1.43 19.59 2.34
N TRP A 124 2.47 18.86 2.70
CA TRP A 124 2.39 17.76 3.68
C TRP A 124 2.09 18.26 5.10
N ASN A 125 2.67 19.40 5.49
CA ASN A 125 2.36 20.00 6.80
C ASN A 125 0.93 20.52 6.88
N ASP A 126 0.39 21.09 5.80
CA ASP A 126 -1.01 21.52 5.73
C ASP A 126 -1.98 20.35 5.88
N ILE A 127 -1.66 19.20 5.28
CA ILE A 127 -2.42 17.95 5.44
C ILE A 127 -2.32 17.45 6.88
N SER A 128 -1.12 17.36 7.43
CA SER A 128 -0.89 16.90 8.80
C SER A 128 -1.59 17.80 9.83
N ALA A 129 -1.59 19.10 9.61
CA ALA A 129 -2.30 20.06 10.48
C ALA A 129 -3.82 19.89 10.45
N ALA A 130 -4.39 19.34 9.38
CA ALA A 130 -5.82 19.04 9.29
C ALA A 130 -6.24 17.78 10.08
N ALA A 131 -5.25 16.94 10.48
CA ALA A 131 -5.44 15.75 11.30
C ALA A 131 -4.41 15.74 12.46
N PRO A 132 -4.52 16.67 13.43
CA PRO A 132 -3.44 16.96 14.38
C PRO A 132 -3.18 15.85 15.40
N ASN A 133 -4.08 14.88 15.53
CA ASN A 133 -3.94 13.75 16.45
C ASN A 133 -3.58 12.43 15.75
N THR A 134 -3.37 12.46 14.43
CA THR A 134 -3.11 11.28 13.61
C THR A 134 -1.65 11.28 13.14
N ASP A 135 -1.00 10.12 13.17
CA ASP A 135 0.36 9.95 12.66
C ASP A 135 0.41 10.20 11.14
N PHE A 136 1.56 10.69 10.65
CA PHE A 136 1.75 11.00 9.23
C PHE A 136 2.92 10.18 8.66
N ILE A 137 2.68 9.53 7.52
CA ILE A 137 3.69 8.75 6.78
C ILE A 137 3.88 9.39 5.40
N ILE A 138 5.11 9.79 5.10
CA ILE A 138 5.47 10.29 3.77
C ILE A 138 5.40 9.12 2.78
N TYR A 139 4.76 9.29 1.63
CA TYR A 139 4.77 8.31 0.56
C TYR A 139 5.72 8.75 -0.55
N ASN A 140 6.91 8.14 -0.59
CA ASN A 140 7.91 8.33 -1.62
C ASN A 140 7.69 7.33 -2.77
N ILE A 141 7.24 7.80 -3.93
CA ILE A 141 7.04 7.02 -5.16
C ILE A 141 7.46 7.86 -6.39
N PRO A 142 8.76 8.06 -6.61
CA PRO A 142 9.24 9.00 -7.62
C PRO A 142 8.81 8.65 -9.05
N GLN A 143 8.62 7.38 -9.37
CA GLN A 143 8.18 6.94 -10.70
C GLN A 143 6.78 7.46 -11.08
N LEU A 144 5.89 7.65 -10.11
CA LEU A 144 4.53 8.15 -10.34
C LEU A 144 4.37 9.60 -9.92
N ALA A 145 5.08 10.05 -8.89
CA ALA A 145 4.98 11.41 -8.39
C ALA A 145 5.86 12.41 -9.16
N GLY A 146 6.87 11.92 -9.90
CA GLY A 146 7.80 12.77 -10.66
C GLY A 146 8.85 13.47 -9.79
N VAL A 147 8.77 13.37 -8.47
CA VAL A 147 9.74 13.91 -7.52
C VAL A 147 10.10 12.85 -6.49
N ALA A 148 11.37 12.84 -6.08
CA ALA A 148 11.89 11.94 -5.05
C ALA A 148 12.04 12.67 -3.72
N LEU A 149 11.82 11.93 -2.62
CA LEU A 149 12.21 12.39 -1.30
C LEU A 149 13.73 12.55 -1.25
N SER A 150 14.21 13.61 -0.63
CA SER A 150 15.64 13.86 -0.37
C SER A 150 15.89 13.94 1.14
N ILE A 151 17.13 13.73 1.55
CA ILE A 151 17.52 13.87 2.98
C ILE A 151 17.15 15.26 3.54
N PRO A 152 17.46 16.39 2.86
CA PRO A 152 17.04 17.71 3.37
C PRO A 152 15.52 17.86 3.52
N LEU A 153 14.73 17.29 2.59
CA LEU A 153 13.27 17.33 2.70
C LEU A 153 12.76 16.45 3.85
N LEU A 154 13.35 15.27 4.06
CA LEU A 154 13.02 14.42 5.20
C LEU A 154 13.36 15.13 6.53
N GLN A 155 14.53 15.76 6.63
CA GLN A 155 14.93 16.54 7.81
C GLN A 155 13.96 17.69 8.10
N GLU A 156 13.50 18.39 7.07
CA GLU A 156 12.47 19.42 7.21
C GLU A 156 11.17 18.84 7.75
N MET A 157 10.72 17.72 7.18
CA MET A 157 9.46 17.07 7.61
C MET A 157 9.55 16.47 9.02
N LYS A 158 10.70 16.01 9.47
CA LYS A 158 10.91 15.51 10.84
C LYS A 158 10.76 16.58 11.93
N LYS A 159 10.75 17.86 11.58
CA LYS A 159 10.39 18.94 12.52
C LYS A 159 8.92 18.86 12.96
N ASN A 160 8.07 18.22 12.15
CA ASN A 160 6.70 17.90 12.50
C ASN A 160 6.67 16.59 13.30
N PRO A 161 6.28 16.59 14.58
CA PRO A 161 6.31 15.41 15.44
C PRO A 161 5.31 14.32 15.03
N ARG A 162 4.38 14.63 14.13
CA ARG A 162 3.44 13.64 13.54
C ARG A 162 4.08 12.81 12.43
N VAL A 163 5.18 13.25 11.84
CA VAL A 163 5.86 12.51 10.79
C VAL A 163 6.65 11.37 11.44
N ILE A 164 6.08 10.17 11.36
CA ILE A 164 6.64 8.97 12.00
C ILE A 164 7.40 8.07 11.03
N GLY A 165 7.28 8.28 9.72
CA GLY A 165 7.90 7.36 8.78
C GLY A 165 7.73 7.68 7.31
N VAL A 166 8.25 6.76 6.50
CA VAL A 166 8.23 6.78 5.04
C VAL A 166 7.74 5.43 4.50
N LYS A 167 6.74 5.44 3.61
CA LYS A 167 6.52 4.34 2.67
C LYS A 167 7.40 4.60 1.46
N ASN A 168 8.38 3.72 1.22
CA ASN A 168 9.36 3.90 0.15
C ASN A 168 9.08 2.98 -1.04
N SER A 169 8.62 3.54 -2.14
CA SER A 169 8.41 2.86 -3.42
C SER A 169 9.42 3.27 -4.49
N SER A 170 10.58 3.81 -4.10
CA SER A 170 11.74 3.94 -5.01
C SER A 170 12.39 2.57 -5.26
N MET A 171 13.04 2.39 -6.40
CA MET A 171 13.69 1.11 -6.75
C MET A 171 14.99 0.85 -5.96
N PRO A 172 15.87 1.84 -5.67
CA PRO A 172 17.05 1.59 -4.86
C PRO A 172 16.69 1.23 -3.41
N THR A 173 17.07 0.05 -2.95
CA THR A 173 16.92 -0.35 -1.54
C THR A 173 17.81 0.46 -0.61
N GLN A 174 18.87 1.07 -1.14
CA GLN A 174 19.70 2.05 -0.42
C GLN A 174 18.85 3.18 0.17
N ASP A 175 17.80 3.63 -0.50
CA ASP A 175 16.93 4.67 0.02
C ASP A 175 16.30 4.24 1.36
N ILE A 176 15.86 2.98 1.48
CA ILE A 176 15.33 2.43 2.74
C ILE A 176 16.35 2.55 3.86
N GLN A 177 17.59 2.15 3.59
CA GLN A 177 18.69 2.25 4.55
C GLN A 177 18.92 3.70 5.00
N MET A 178 18.91 4.63 4.04
CA MET A 178 19.15 6.05 4.32
C MET A 178 18.00 6.69 5.09
N TRP A 179 16.75 6.34 4.77
CA TRP A 179 15.58 6.81 5.54
C TRP A 179 15.61 6.27 6.98
N LYS A 180 16.05 5.01 7.16
CA LYS A 180 16.16 4.41 8.49
C LYS A 180 17.28 5.02 9.29
N ASP A 181 18.44 5.25 8.70
CA ASP A 181 19.58 5.92 9.34
C ASP A 181 19.22 7.34 9.79
N GLU A 182 18.70 8.16 8.87
CA GLU A 182 18.29 9.55 9.15
C GLU A 182 17.11 9.62 10.14
N GLY A 183 16.17 8.69 10.04
CA GLY A 183 14.98 8.64 10.89
C GLY A 183 15.27 8.20 12.32
N GLY A 184 16.20 7.27 12.48
CA GLY A 184 16.55 6.65 13.77
C GLY A 184 15.77 5.34 14.05
N PRO A 185 16.02 4.71 15.21
CA PRO A 185 15.54 3.36 15.51
C PRO A 185 14.01 3.24 15.54
N ASP A 186 13.31 4.27 15.96
CA ASP A 186 11.84 4.29 16.07
C ASP A 186 11.16 4.80 14.80
N PHE A 187 11.92 5.19 13.76
CA PHE A 187 11.34 5.70 12.53
C PHE A 187 10.81 4.54 11.67
N VAL A 188 9.56 4.66 11.21
CA VAL A 188 8.90 3.66 10.37
C VAL A 188 9.37 3.78 8.94
N VAL A 189 9.93 2.72 8.37
CA VAL A 189 10.22 2.67 6.94
C VAL A 189 9.55 1.42 6.35
N MET A 190 8.61 1.63 5.42
CA MET A 190 7.87 0.54 4.79
C MET A 190 8.40 0.32 3.37
N ASN A 191 8.79 -0.92 3.04
CA ASN A 191 9.15 -1.29 1.68
C ASN A 191 7.93 -1.25 0.77
N GLY A 192 8.03 -0.60 -0.38
CA GLY A 192 6.94 -0.46 -1.35
C GLY A 192 6.99 -1.45 -2.51
N PRO A 193 8.12 -1.61 -3.23
CA PRO A 193 8.22 -2.58 -4.32
C PRO A 193 8.21 -4.03 -3.81
N ASP A 194 7.23 -4.81 -4.26
CA ASP A 194 6.96 -6.16 -3.77
C ASP A 194 8.10 -7.14 -4.10
N GLU A 195 8.72 -6.93 -5.26
CA GLU A 195 9.81 -7.76 -5.79
C GLU A 195 11.11 -7.68 -4.97
N GLN A 196 11.24 -6.66 -4.14
CA GLN A 196 12.43 -6.46 -3.31
C GLN A 196 12.12 -6.47 -1.80
N PHE A 197 11.02 -7.09 -1.37
CA PHE A 197 10.58 -7.02 0.03
C PHE A 197 11.65 -7.51 1.01
N ILE A 198 12.25 -8.69 0.76
CA ILE A 198 13.33 -9.22 1.62
C ILE A 198 14.56 -8.28 1.65
N SER A 199 14.91 -7.68 0.51
CA SER A 199 16.02 -6.72 0.43
C SER A 199 15.70 -5.45 1.23
N GLY A 200 14.46 -4.98 1.15
CA GLY A 200 13.99 -3.85 1.97
C GLY A 200 14.08 -4.14 3.47
N LEU A 201 13.67 -5.34 3.90
CA LEU A 201 13.81 -5.77 5.29
C LEU A 201 15.29 -5.78 5.72
N ALA A 202 16.19 -6.31 4.87
CA ALA A 202 17.63 -6.32 5.15
C ALA A 202 18.24 -4.92 5.27
N MET A 203 17.66 -3.91 4.60
CA MET A 203 18.05 -2.50 4.71
C MET A 203 17.36 -1.76 5.87
N GLY A 204 16.60 -2.46 6.71
CA GLY A 204 16.01 -1.89 7.93
C GLY A 204 14.54 -1.47 7.80
N ALA A 205 13.83 -1.89 6.75
CA ALA A 205 12.39 -1.68 6.69
C ALA A 205 11.69 -2.37 7.87
N THR A 206 10.71 -1.69 8.48
CA THR A 206 9.89 -2.23 9.57
C THR A 206 8.86 -3.25 9.08
N GLY A 207 8.58 -3.23 7.78
CA GLY A 207 7.62 -4.08 7.11
C GLY A 207 7.44 -3.66 5.66
N GLY A 208 6.32 -4.04 5.05
CA GLY A 208 6.01 -3.67 3.66
C GLY A 208 4.56 -3.27 3.45
N ILE A 209 4.37 -2.35 2.49
CA ILE A 209 3.06 -1.98 1.95
C ILE A 209 3.09 -2.30 0.47
N GLY A 210 2.45 -3.38 0.05
CA GLY A 210 2.61 -3.93 -1.29
C GLY A 210 1.31 -4.12 -2.06
N GLY A 211 1.40 -3.93 -3.38
CA GLY A 211 0.25 -4.03 -4.29
C GLY A 211 -0.22 -5.46 -4.50
N THR A 212 0.69 -6.43 -4.51
CA THR A 212 0.35 -7.85 -4.74
C THR A 212 0.08 -8.63 -3.44
N TYR A 213 0.23 -7.99 -2.27
CA TYR A 213 0.06 -8.67 -0.99
C TYR A 213 -1.35 -9.24 -0.77
N ALA A 214 -2.38 -8.62 -1.35
CA ALA A 214 -3.75 -9.09 -1.15
C ALA A 214 -4.08 -10.40 -1.88
N VAL A 215 -3.36 -10.75 -2.94
CA VAL A 215 -3.58 -12.00 -3.69
C VAL A 215 -2.75 -13.18 -3.19
N MET A 216 -1.69 -12.91 -2.41
CA MET A 216 -0.80 -13.94 -1.85
C MET A 216 -0.22 -13.52 -0.49
N PRO A 217 -1.08 -13.12 0.48
CA PRO A 217 -0.63 -12.58 1.77
C PRO A 217 0.19 -13.60 2.56
N GLU A 218 -0.10 -14.89 2.44
CA GLU A 218 0.60 -15.97 3.13
C GLU A 218 2.10 -15.99 2.77
N LEU A 219 2.43 -15.80 1.49
CA LEU A 219 3.83 -15.81 1.04
C LEU A 219 4.62 -14.63 1.62
N PHE A 220 4.06 -13.42 1.61
CA PHE A 220 4.72 -12.24 2.19
C PHE A 220 4.83 -12.33 3.71
N GLN A 221 3.83 -12.85 4.40
CA GLN A 221 3.90 -13.13 5.83
C GLN A 221 5.01 -14.15 6.13
N LYS A 222 5.11 -15.20 5.30
CA LYS A 222 6.16 -16.21 5.45
C LYS A 222 7.55 -15.61 5.25
N VAL A 223 7.77 -14.78 4.22
CA VAL A 223 9.03 -14.06 4.02
C VAL A 223 9.36 -13.20 5.23
N TYR A 224 8.39 -12.42 5.73
CA TYR A 224 8.59 -11.57 6.91
C TYR A 224 8.98 -12.39 8.14
N ASN A 225 8.25 -13.46 8.44
CA ASN A 225 8.50 -14.29 9.62
C ASN A 225 9.85 -15.02 9.54
N LEU A 226 10.22 -15.54 8.38
CA LEU A 226 11.53 -16.18 8.16
C LEU A 226 12.66 -15.17 8.30
N TYR A 227 12.50 -13.95 7.78
CA TYR A 227 13.47 -12.89 7.98
C TYR A 227 13.68 -12.60 9.47
N GLN A 228 12.58 -12.44 10.24
CA GLN A 228 12.66 -12.22 11.69
C GLN A 228 13.33 -13.38 12.45
N ALA A 229 13.20 -14.59 11.94
CA ALA A 229 13.84 -15.78 12.49
C ALA A 229 15.31 -15.97 12.03
N GLY A 230 15.82 -15.12 11.13
CA GLY A 230 17.18 -15.25 10.58
C GLY A 230 17.30 -16.28 9.44
N GLU A 231 16.20 -16.85 8.98
CA GLU A 231 16.13 -17.91 7.95
C GLU A 231 16.20 -17.31 6.53
N MET A 232 17.24 -16.51 6.26
CA MET A 232 17.40 -15.70 5.06
C MET A 232 17.38 -16.51 3.75
N LYS A 233 17.96 -17.73 3.77
CA LYS A 233 18.04 -18.56 2.56
C LYS A 233 16.65 -18.97 2.06
N LEU A 234 15.80 -19.46 2.96
CA LEU A 234 14.43 -19.84 2.63
C LEU A 234 13.56 -18.64 2.31
N ALA A 235 13.74 -17.53 3.03
CA ALA A 235 13.04 -16.28 2.75
C ALA A 235 13.37 -15.78 1.32
N ALA A 236 14.63 -15.86 0.88
CA ALA A 236 15.05 -15.48 -0.47
C ALA A 236 14.49 -16.44 -1.54
N GLU A 237 14.39 -17.74 -1.26
CA GLU A 237 13.76 -18.70 -2.17
C GLU A 237 12.28 -18.33 -2.43
N ILE A 238 11.54 -18.03 -1.37
CA ILE A 238 10.13 -17.62 -1.48
C ILE A 238 10.01 -16.26 -2.18
N GLN A 239 10.88 -15.31 -1.88
CA GLN A 239 10.92 -14.02 -2.59
C GLN A 239 11.11 -14.19 -4.10
N ASN A 240 12.00 -15.11 -4.52
CA ASN A 240 12.19 -15.42 -5.94
C ASN A 240 10.93 -16.00 -6.59
N GLU A 241 10.18 -16.84 -5.86
CA GLU A 241 8.91 -17.37 -6.34
C GLU A 241 7.86 -16.27 -6.48
N ILE A 242 7.74 -15.39 -5.47
CA ILE A 242 6.91 -14.19 -5.53
C ILE A 242 7.23 -13.36 -6.78
N CYS A 243 8.51 -13.11 -7.08
CA CYS A 243 8.92 -12.36 -8.27
C CYS A 243 8.45 -13.05 -9.57
N ARG A 244 8.58 -14.38 -9.68
CA ARG A 244 8.10 -15.12 -10.85
C ARG A 244 6.58 -14.98 -11.03
N ILE A 245 5.82 -15.07 -9.93
CA ILE A 245 4.37 -14.86 -9.95
C ILE A 245 4.03 -13.45 -10.41
N ILE A 246 4.71 -12.42 -9.87
CA ILE A 246 4.51 -11.04 -10.28
C ILE A 246 4.81 -10.84 -11.76
N TYR A 247 5.93 -11.37 -12.25
CA TYR A 247 6.28 -11.29 -13.68
C TYR A 247 5.25 -11.99 -14.57
N LYS A 248 4.68 -13.12 -14.12
CA LYS A 248 3.58 -13.78 -14.83
C LYS A 248 2.36 -12.87 -14.87
N MET A 249 1.92 -12.28 -13.75
CA MET A 249 0.79 -11.36 -13.73
C MET A 249 1.01 -10.13 -14.63
N CYS A 250 2.24 -9.59 -14.66
CA CYS A 250 2.62 -8.46 -15.50
C CYS A 250 2.67 -8.79 -17.01
N SER A 251 2.64 -10.06 -17.40
CA SER A 251 2.62 -10.47 -18.82
C SER A 251 1.25 -10.28 -19.50
N ALA A 252 0.20 -9.98 -18.77
CA ALA A 252 -1.11 -9.65 -19.29
C ALA A 252 -1.11 -8.33 -20.09
N ARG A 253 -2.04 -8.19 -21.01
CA ARG A 253 -2.29 -6.92 -21.74
C ARG A 253 -3.11 -5.94 -20.91
N GLY A 254 -4.00 -6.45 -20.07
CA GLY A 254 -4.74 -5.67 -19.10
C GLY A 254 -3.86 -5.15 -17.97
N ASN A 255 -4.39 -4.22 -17.19
CA ASN A 255 -3.68 -3.67 -16.04
C ASN A 255 -3.44 -4.72 -14.96
N LEU A 256 -2.29 -4.67 -14.27
CA LEU A 256 -1.95 -5.60 -13.20
C LEU A 256 -3.05 -5.69 -12.12
N TYR A 257 -3.70 -4.59 -11.77
CA TYR A 257 -4.79 -4.62 -10.79
C TYR A 257 -6.00 -5.40 -11.30
N ALA A 258 -6.28 -5.36 -12.61
CA ALA A 258 -7.33 -6.20 -13.20
C ALA A 258 -7.00 -7.70 -13.11
N VAL A 259 -5.74 -8.07 -13.33
CA VAL A 259 -5.27 -9.47 -13.15
C VAL A 259 -5.46 -9.91 -11.70
N MET A 260 -5.00 -9.11 -10.74
CA MET A 260 -5.10 -9.43 -9.31
C MET A 260 -6.55 -9.55 -8.84
N LYS A 261 -7.44 -8.66 -9.28
CA LYS A 261 -8.89 -8.73 -8.98
C LYS A 261 -9.52 -10.01 -9.57
N ALA A 262 -9.11 -10.40 -10.78
CA ALA A 262 -9.58 -11.65 -11.39
C ALA A 262 -9.07 -12.90 -10.64
N ILE A 263 -7.84 -12.89 -10.15
CA ILE A 263 -7.30 -13.95 -9.27
C ILE A 263 -8.11 -14.04 -7.98
N LEU A 264 -8.36 -12.91 -7.31
CA LEU A 264 -9.21 -12.89 -6.10
C LEU A 264 -10.62 -13.46 -6.40
N LYS A 265 -11.21 -13.11 -7.53
CA LYS A 265 -12.50 -13.66 -7.95
C LYS A 265 -12.47 -15.19 -8.11
N LYS A 266 -11.40 -15.76 -8.66
CA LYS A 266 -11.19 -17.22 -8.72
C LYS A 266 -11.12 -17.85 -7.33
N HIS A 267 -10.58 -17.13 -6.34
CA HIS A 267 -10.52 -17.55 -4.95
C HIS A 267 -11.79 -17.20 -4.16
N GLY A 268 -12.88 -16.87 -4.84
CA GLY A 268 -14.19 -16.61 -4.22
C GLY A 268 -14.39 -15.17 -3.74
N MET A 269 -13.44 -14.26 -4.01
CA MET A 269 -13.51 -12.85 -3.60
C MET A 269 -13.72 -11.94 -4.82
N ASP A 270 -14.97 -11.77 -5.25
CA ASP A 270 -15.33 -10.88 -6.36
C ASP A 270 -15.41 -9.41 -5.88
N ILE A 271 -14.46 -8.61 -6.28
CA ILE A 271 -14.39 -7.17 -5.98
C ILE A 271 -14.56 -6.27 -7.21
N GLY A 272 -15.08 -6.82 -8.30
CA GLY A 272 -15.25 -6.13 -9.58
C GLY A 272 -13.95 -6.07 -10.39
N SER A 273 -13.89 -5.15 -11.34
CA SER A 273 -12.72 -4.91 -12.20
C SER A 273 -12.09 -3.55 -11.89
N VAL A 274 -11.17 -3.10 -12.75
CA VAL A 274 -10.56 -1.77 -12.68
C VAL A 274 -11.45 -0.73 -13.33
N ARG A 275 -11.31 0.53 -12.92
CA ARG A 275 -12.01 1.67 -13.53
C ARG A 275 -11.19 2.24 -14.69
N LYS A 276 -11.86 2.67 -15.76
CA LYS A 276 -11.21 3.42 -16.85
C LYS A 276 -10.53 4.69 -16.29
N PRO A 277 -9.36 5.08 -16.81
CA PRO A 277 -8.71 4.61 -18.04
C PRO A 277 -7.83 3.36 -17.89
N LEU A 278 -7.79 2.70 -16.72
CA LEU A 278 -7.02 1.47 -16.60
C LEU A 278 -7.58 0.40 -17.54
N PRO A 279 -6.72 -0.27 -18.35
CA PRO A 279 -7.16 -1.33 -19.25
C PRO A 279 -7.72 -2.52 -18.48
N ALA A 280 -8.96 -2.91 -18.78
CA ALA A 280 -9.50 -4.17 -18.31
C ALA A 280 -8.81 -5.36 -19.00
N LEU A 281 -9.06 -6.58 -18.48
CA LEU A 281 -8.57 -7.81 -19.11
C LEU A 281 -9.21 -8.00 -20.47
N VAL A 282 -8.45 -8.61 -21.39
CA VAL A 282 -8.92 -9.13 -22.68
C VAL A 282 -8.90 -10.67 -22.65
N ASP A 283 -9.57 -11.31 -23.60
CA ASP A 283 -9.72 -12.79 -23.61
C ASP A 283 -8.36 -13.52 -23.52
N SER A 284 -7.33 -13.00 -24.17
CA SER A 284 -5.99 -13.58 -24.09
C SER A 284 -5.36 -13.56 -22.70
N ASP A 285 -5.83 -12.71 -21.80
CA ASP A 285 -5.30 -12.57 -20.44
C ASP A 285 -5.85 -13.64 -19.49
N LEU A 286 -6.95 -14.33 -19.87
CA LEU A 286 -7.54 -15.37 -19.02
C LEU A 286 -6.56 -16.51 -18.73
N ALA A 287 -5.73 -16.90 -19.70
CA ALA A 287 -4.68 -17.88 -19.50
C ALA A 287 -3.61 -17.40 -18.51
N VAL A 288 -3.25 -16.11 -18.57
CA VAL A 288 -2.29 -15.51 -17.62
C VAL A 288 -2.86 -15.52 -16.20
N VAL A 289 -4.14 -15.17 -16.03
CA VAL A 289 -4.83 -15.22 -14.74
C VAL A 289 -4.85 -16.65 -14.18
N ASP A 290 -5.20 -17.63 -15.03
CA ASP A 290 -5.24 -19.05 -14.64
C ASP A 290 -3.87 -19.57 -14.21
N GLU A 291 -2.83 -19.30 -14.99
CA GLU A 291 -1.46 -19.71 -14.65
C GLU A 291 -0.96 -19.01 -13.39
N ALA A 292 -1.15 -17.71 -13.26
CA ALA A 292 -0.71 -16.96 -12.08
C ALA A 292 -1.45 -17.43 -10.80
N SER A 293 -2.76 -17.70 -10.88
CA SER A 293 -3.53 -18.29 -9.77
C SER A 293 -2.97 -19.65 -9.37
N ALA A 294 -2.69 -20.54 -10.35
CA ALA A 294 -2.12 -21.85 -10.07
C ALA A 294 -0.70 -21.77 -9.47
N MET A 295 0.13 -20.82 -9.90
CA MET A 295 1.45 -20.56 -9.32
C MET A 295 1.34 -20.10 -7.86
N ILE A 296 0.38 -19.21 -7.53
CA ILE A 296 0.12 -18.77 -6.17
C ILE A 296 -0.28 -19.96 -5.29
N ASP A 297 -1.25 -20.76 -5.73
CA ASP A 297 -1.75 -21.91 -4.99
C ASP A 297 -0.63 -22.93 -4.72
N ALA A 298 0.18 -23.22 -5.74
CA ALA A 298 1.32 -24.14 -5.63
C ALA A 298 2.40 -23.61 -4.67
N ALA A 299 2.68 -22.30 -4.70
CA ALA A 299 3.66 -21.69 -3.81
C ALA A 299 3.16 -21.67 -2.35
N ILE A 300 1.89 -21.35 -2.12
CA ILE A 300 1.27 -21.41 -0.79
C ILE A 300 1.31 -22.85 -0.24
N ALA A 301 0.90 -23.82 -1.05
CA ALA A 301 0.92 -25.24 -0.64
C ALA A 301 2.33 -25.77 -0.34
N LYS A 302 3.36 -25.20 -0.99
CA LYS A 302 4.76 -25.60 -0.79
C LYS A 302 5.38 -24.99 0.48
N TYR A 303 5.06 -23.72 0.76
CA TYR A 303 5.83 -22.94 1.74
C TYR A 303 5.05 -22.53 3.00
N CYS A 304 3.73 -22.56 2.95
CA CYS A 304 2.87 -22.11 4.05
C CYS A 304 2.08 -23.23 4.69
#